data_598942ccf27c808a42b93753dda23ca1
#
_entry.id   598942ccf27c808a42b93753dda23ca1
#
_cell.length_a   1.000
_cell.length_b   1.000
_cell.length_c   1.000
_cell.angle_alpha   90.00
_cell.angle_beta   90.00
_cell.angle_gamma   90.00
#
_symmetry.space_group_name_H-M   'P 1'
#
loop_
_entity.id
_entity.type
_entity.pdbx_description
1 polymer ?
#
loop_
_entity_poly.entity_id
_entity_poly.type
_entity_poly.pdbx_seq_one_letter_code
_entity_poly.pdbx_strand_id
1 'polypeptide(L)'
;MITGASGGIGSAITRRLAKDGFTIVAGYHTAADRADQLLADLPGPGHRAARISVLDPASLDELAGLLQAQAGHLDVLVNCAGITRPIPHDDLDSLDDDLINEIFATNWRGPFATIRALRPLLNASENAVVINISSVAGLTGQGSNVAYCASKAALDSMTRSLGRALAPFIRVVSVSPGWVLGEYAARMPTEMIDAQSAATPMGRLATPDDVAAAVSAVVNDLPFTTGSMISVDGGRPLGTS
;
A
#
# COMPACT_ATOMS: atom_id res chain seq x y z
N MET A 1 3.36 -10.11 5.36
CA MET A 1 4.41 -9.08 5.21
C MET A 1 3.80 -7.77 4.74
N ILE A 2 4.11 -6.63 5.38
CA ILE A 2 3.61 -5.30 5.01
C ILE A 2 4.81 -4.37 4.84
N THR A 3 5.02 -3.77 3.66
CA THR A 3 6.02 -2.71 3.47
C THR A 3 5.45 -1.37 3.94
N GLY A 4 6.27 -0.51 4.56
CA GLY A 4 5.78 0.76 5.11
C GLY A 4 4.79 0.60 6.29
N ALA A 5 4.93 -0.47 7.06
CA ALA A 5 4.04 -0.83 8.16
C ALA A 5 3.97 0.22 9.28
N SER A 6 5.01 1.04 9.46
CA SER A 6 5.06 2.10 10.49
C SER A 6 4.34 3.40 10.09
N GLY A 7 3.84 3.53 8.86
CA GLY A 7 3.02 4.66 8.40
C GLY A 7 1.55 4.52 8.80
N GLY A 8 0.75 5.59 8.66
CA GLY A 8 -0.65 5.61 9.09
C GLY A 8 -1.49 4.46 8.53
N ILE A 9 -1.55 4.32 7.20
CA ILE A 9 -2.30 3.24 6.54
C ILE A 9 -1.65 1.89 6.84
N GLY A 10 -0.31 1.77 6.75
CA GLY A 10 0.41 0.53 7.01
C GLY A 10 0.20 0.00 8.42
N SER A 11 0.17 0.87 9.43
CA SER A 11 -0.07 0.48 10.82
C SER A 11 -1.49 -0.03 11.07
N ALA A 12 -2.49 0.60 10.44
CA ALA A 12 -3.87 0.14 10.51
C ALA A 12 -4.05 -1.25 9.85
N ILE A 13 -3.46 -1.44 8.66
CA ILE A 13 -3.45 -2.75 7.98
C ILE A 13 -2.75 -3.80 8.85
N THR A 14 -1.60 -3.47 9.44
CA THR A 14 -0.85 -4.35 10.33
C THR A 14 -1.69 -4.82 11.52
N ARG A 15 -2.34 -3.88 12.23
CA ARG A 15 -3.23 -4.21 13.36
C ARG A 15 -4.42 -5.05 12.92
N ARG A 16 -5.01 -4.73 11.77
CA ARG A 16 -6.18 -5.45 11.26
C ARG A 16 -5.81 -6.89 10.91
N LEU A 17 -4.77 -7.13 10.13
CA LEU A 17 -4.37 -8.48 9.76
C LEU A 17 -3.89 -9.30 10.97
N ALA A 18 -3.27 -8.68 11.99
CA ALA A 18 -2.97 -9.36 13.23
C ALA A 18 -4.23 -9.81 13.98
N LYS A 19 -5.27 -8.96 14.03
CA LYS A 19 -6.59 -9.34 14.59
C LYS A 19 -7.27 -10.45 13.79
N ASP A 20 -7.04 -10.52 12.50
CA ASP A 20 -7.55 -11.56 11.61
C ASP A 20 -6.76 -12.88 11.77
N GLY A 21 -5.74 -12.93 12.65
CA GLY A 21 -4.97 -14.13 13.00
C GLY A 21 -3.65 -14.32 12.24
N PHE A 22 -3.25 -13.36 11.41
CA PHE A 22 -1.98 -13.46 10.68
C PHE A 22 -0.78 -13.13 11.57
N THR A 23 0.29 -13.90 11.44
CA THR A 23 1.61 -13.52 11.95
C THR A 23 2.21 -12.44 11.06
N ILE A 24 2.63 -11.32 11.67
CA ILE A 24 3.04 -10.12 10.95
C ILE A 24 4.57 -10.02 10.85
N VAL A 25 5.05 -9.68 9.65
CA VAL A 25 6.36 -9.08 9.48
C VAL A 25 6.15 -7.62 9.04
N ALA A 26 6.45 -6.68 9.93
CA ALA A 26 6.26 -5.25 9.74
C ALA A 26 7.53 -4.64 9.12
N GLY A 27 7.47 -4.35 7.82
CA GLY A 27 8.57 -3.72 7.09
C GLY A 27 8.62 -2.21 7.31
N TYR A 28 9.77 -1.71 7.76
CA TYR A 28 10.04 -0.28 7.93
C TYR A 28 11.36 0.11 7.25
N HIS A 29 11.52 1.39 6.91
CA HIS A 29 12.77 1.90 6.34
C HIS A 29 13.63 2.62 7.39
N THR A 30 13.07 3.64 8.04
CA THR A 30 13.81 4.50 8.99
C THR A 30 13.20 4.55 10.39
N ALA A 31 11.92 4.19 10.57
CA ALA A 31 11.18 4.37 11.81
C ALA A 31 11.13 3.06 12.64
N ALA A 32 12.28 2.62 13.16
CA ALA A 32 12.40 1.40 13.96
C ALA A 32 11.50 1.46 15.21
N ASP A 33 11.61 2.53 16.00
CA ASP A 33 10.85 2.70 17.24
C ASP A 33 9.33 2.61 17.03
N ARG A 34 8.84 3.19 15.92
CA ARG A 34 7.41 3.11 15.56
C ARG A 34 7.00 1.69 15.15
N ALA A 35 7.89 0.95 14.51
CA ALA A 35 7.64 -0.45 14.16
C ALA A 35 7.60 -1.34 15.42
N ASP A 36 8.51 -1.13 16.35
CA ASP A 36 8.57 -1.88 17.61
C ASP A 36 7.35 -1.58 18.50
N GLN A 37 6.97 -0.30 18.63
CA GLN A 37 5.76 0.10 19.36
C GLN A 37 4.50 -0.52 18.73
N LEU A 38 4.41 -0.52 17.40
CA LEU A 38 3.30 -1.14 16.69
C LEU A 38 3.19 -2.62 17.02
N LEU A 39 4.31 -3.35 17.03
CA LEU A 39 4.32 -4.79 17.29
C LEU A 39 3.96 -5.12 18.73
N ALA A 40 4.34 -4.28 19.70
CA ALA A 40 4.03 -4.50 21.11
C ALA A 40 2.52 -4.53 21.41
N ASP A 41 1.73 -3.87 20.57
CA ASP A 41 0.26 -3.76 20.71
C ASP A 41 -0.51 -4.83 19.92
N LEU A 42 0.17 -5.69 19.15
CA LEU A 42 -0.51 -6.67 18.30
C LEU A 42 -0.94 -7.92 19.10
N PRO A 43 -2.13 -8.46 18.80
CA PRO A 43 -2.58 -9.70 19.37
C PRO A 43 -1.84 -10.90 18.74
N GLY A 44 -1.49 -11.89 19.55
CA GLY A 44 -0.83 -13.11 19.11
C GLY A 44 0.68 -13.04 19.14
N PRO A 45 1.36 -14.18 19.03
CA PRO A 45 2.82 -14.28 19.08
C PRO A 45 3.46 -14.24 17.68
N GLY A 46 4.79 -14.07 17.64
CA GLY A 46 5.61 -14.30 16.45
C GLY A 46 5.74 -13.13 15.49
N HIS A 47 5.13 -11.98 15.81
CA HIS A 47 5.29 -10.76 15.02
C HIS A 47 6.73 -10.25 15.07
N ARG A 48 7.21 -9.67 13.96
CA ARG A 48 8.57 -9.13 13.84
C ARG A 48 8.60 -7.84 13.05
N ALA A 49 9.53 -6.96 13.40
CA ALA A 49 9.93 -5.83 12.57
C ALA A 49 11.08 -6.27 11.64
N ALA A 50 11.08 -5.76 10.42
CA ALA A 50 12.18 -5.94 9.47
C ALA A 50 12.53 -4.59 8.85
N ARG A 51 13.80 -4.18 8.96
CA ARG A 51 14.29 -3.02 8.23
C ARG A 51 14.44 -3.40 6.77
N ILE A 52 13.74 -2.70 5.88
CA ILE A 52 13.77 -2.97 4.44
C ILE A 52 13.86 -1.68 3.63
N SER A 53 14.58 -1.76 2.52
CA SER A 53 14.51 -0.79 1.43
C SER A 53 13.96 -1.48 0.19
N VAL A 54 12.78 -1.05 -0.26
CA VAL A 54 12.17 -1.61 -1.48
C VAL A 54 12.96 -1.25 -2.76
N LEU A 55 13.96 -0.36 -2.63
CA LEU A 55 14.82 0.08 -3.72
C LEU A 55 16.16 -0.67 -3.77
N ASP A 56 16.49 -1.42 -2.72
CA ASP A 56 17.74 -2.14 -2.58
C ASP A 56 17.53 -3.66 -2.73
N PRO A 57 18.05 -4.28 -3.80
CA PRO A 57 17.93 -5.72 -4.01
C PRO A 57 18.49 -6.55 -2.85
N ALA A 58 19.62 -6.16 -2.24
CA ALA A 58 20.21 -6.90 -1.13
C ALA A 58 19.28 -6.91 0.09
N SER A 59 18.63 -5.78 0.40
CA SER A 59 17.64 -5.69 1.45
C SER A 59 16.42 -6.59 1.21
N LEU A 60 16.00 -6.76 -0.05
CA LEU A 60 14.91 -7.64 -0.41
C LEU A 60 15.30 -9.13 -0.34
N ASP A 61 16.55 -9.46 -0.67
CA ASP A 61 17.10 -10.81 -0.54
C ASP A 61 17.22 -11.21 0.94
N GLU A 62 17.69 -10.30 1.81
CA GLU A 62 17.71 -10.50 3.27
C GLU A 62 16.30 -10.73 3.82
N LEU A 63 15.30 -9.95 3.38
CA LEU A 63 13.90 -10.13 3.74
C LEU A 63 13.39 -11.52 3.31
N ALA A 64 13.70 -11.95 2.09
CA ALA A 64 13.31 -13.27 1.60
C ALA A 64 13.90 -14.38 2.45
N GLY A 65 15.19 -14.27 2.82
CA GLY A 65 15.87 -15.20 3.72
C GLY A 65 15.23 -15.26 5.11
N LEU A 66 14.87 -14.11 5.67
CA LEU A 66 14.19 -14.02 6.97
C LEU A 66 12.83 -14.73 6.92
N LEU A 67 12.02 -14.46 5.92
CA LEU A 67 10.68 -15.05 5.75
C LEU A 67 10.79 -16.56 5.48
N GLN A 68 11.77 -16.99 4.67
CA GLN A 68 12.04 -18.42 4.41
C GLN A 68 12.38 -19.16 5.71
N ALA A 69 13.23 -18.58 6.55
CA ALA A 69 13.61 -19.19 7.84
C ALA A 69 12.47 -19.19 8.86
N GLN A 70 11.55 -18.23 8.78
CA GLN A 70 10.45 -18.08 9.74
C GLN A 70 9.28 -19.01 9.45
N ALA A 71 8.84 -19.09 8.19
CA ALA A 71 7.62 -19.79 7.81
C ALA A 71 7.74 -20.64 6.54
N GLY A 72 8.70 -20.37 5.67
CA GLY A 72 8.86 -21.07 4.40
C GLY A 72 7.82 -20.69 3.32
N HIS A 73 6.82 -19.89 3.66
CA HIS A 73 5.78 -19.39 2.76
C HIS A 73 5.35 -17.97 3.14
N LEU A 74 4.60 -17.34 2.25
CA LEU A 74 4.02 -16.01 2.45
C LEU A 74 2.60 -15.96 1.89
N ASP A 75 1.60 -15.82 2.77
CA ASP A 75 0.20 -15.78 2.36
C ASP A 75 -0.21 -14.39 1.86
N VAL A 76 0.27 -13.34 2.53
CA VAL A 76 -0.14 -11.97 2.23
C VAL A 76 1.07 -11.05 2.13
N LEU A 77 1.23 -10.42 0.96
CA LEU A 77 2.15 -9.31 0.76
C LEU A 77 1.36 -8.02 0.55
N VAL A 78 1.56 -7.02 1.41
CA VAL A 78 0.98 -5.68 1.23
C VAL A 78 2.09 -4.69 0.87
N ASN A 79 2.08 -4.21 -0.37
CA ASN A 79 2.92 -3.11 -0.84
C ASN A 79 2.26 -1.78 -0.44
N CYS A 80 2.64 -1.25 0.73
CA CYS A 80 2.12 0.00 1.28
C CYS A 80 3.18 1.11 1.36
N ALA A 81 4.47 0.79 1.18
CA ALA A 81 5.50 1.81 1.06
C ALA A 81 5.26 2.68 -0.18
N GLY A 82 5.30 3.98 0.00
CA GLY A 82 5.11 4.95 -1.07
C GLY A 82 5.47 6.36 -0.62
N ILE A 83 5.78 7.20 -1.58
CA ILE A 83 6.15 8.60 -1.36
C ILE A 83 5.38 9.52 -2.28
N THR A 84 5.24 10.77 -1.82
CA THR A 84 4.80 11.90 -2.63
C THR A 84 5.24 13.22 -1.99
N ARG A 85 5.20 14.29 -2.80
CA ARG A 85 5.36 15.67 -2.38
C ARG A 85 4.25 16.50 -3.04
N PRO A 86 3.49 17.33 -2.31
CA PRO A 86 2.49 18.20 -2.94
C PRO A 86 3.15 19.21 -3.87
N ILE A 87 2.75 19.20 -5.14
CA ILE A 87 3.13 20.18 -6.15
C ILE A 87 1.88 20.41 -7.01
N PRO A 88 1.44 21.69 -7.21
CA PRO A 88 0.34 22.01 -8.10
C PRO A 88 0.59 21.41 -9.51
N HIS A 89 -0.48 20.94 -10.16
CA HIS A 89 -0.33 20.25 -11.44
C HIS A 89 0.08 21.17 -12.60
N ASP A 90 -0.08 22.46 -12.45
CA ASP A 90 0.36 23.51 -13.38
C ASP A 90 1.78 24.04 -13.10
N ASP A 91 2.37 23.67 -11.96
CA ASP A 91 3.76 24.01 -11.60
C ASP A 91 4.72 22.92 -12.12
N LEU A 92 4.98 22.94 -13.43
CA LEU A 92 5.81 21.93 -14.09
C LEU A 92 7.28 22.03 -13.68
N ASP A 93 7.77 23.24 -13.35
CA ASP A 93 9.17 23.49 -13.03
C ASP A 93 9.56 22.95 -11.64
N SER A 94 8.63 22.94 -10.69
CA SER A 94 8.86 22.39 -9.34
C SER A 94 8.82 20.86 -9.29
N LEU A 95 8.30 20.21 -10.33
CA LEU A 95 8.30 18.75 -10.48
C LEU A 95 9.53 18.31 -11.27
N ASP A 96 10.69 18.34 -10.61
CA ASP A 96 11.98 18.00 -11.21
C ASP A 96 12.13 16.50 -11.52
N ASP A 97 13.10 16.17 -12.39
CA ASP A 97 13.38 14.80 -12.83
C ASP A 97 13.78 13.88 -11.67
N ASP A 98 14.50 14.37 -10.66
CA ASP A 98 14.92 13.59 -9.52
C ASP A 98 13.70 13.14 -8.68
N LEU A 99 12.76 14.04 -8.42
CA LEU A 99 11.53 13.69 -7.71
C LEU A 99 10.65 12.74 -8.53
N ILE A 100 10.53 12.95 -9.85
CA ILE A 100 9.83 12.03 -10.74
C ILE A 100 10.42 10.63 -10.62
N ASN A 101 11.74 10.51 -10.73
CA ASN A 101 12.47 9.25 -10.64
C ASN A 101 12.29 8.59 -9.26
N GLU A 102 12.36 9.37 -8.18
CA GLU A 102 12.17 8.86 -6.82
C GLU A 102 10.74 8.32 -6.60
N ILE A 103 9.73 9.05 -7.07
CA ILE A 103 8.32 8.64 -7.00
C ILE A 103 8.11 7.32 -7.76
N PHE A 104 8.55 7.21 -9.00
CA PHE A 104 8.40 5.99 -9.78
C PHE A 104 9.21 4.83 -9.22
N ALA A 105 10.44 5.09 -8.77
CA ALA A 105 11.26 4.08 -8.13
C ALA A 105 10.56 3.48 -6.91
N THR A 106 10.02 4.33 -6.03
CA THR A 106 9.39 3.87 -4.79
C THR A 106 8.00 3.29 -5.02
N ASN A 107 7.13 3.98 -5.79
CA ASN A 107 5.71 3.65 -5.87
C ASN A 107 5.40 2.53 -6.89
N TRP A 108 6.28 2.28 -7.86
CA TRP A 108 6.07 1.27 -8.89
C TRP A 108 7.18 0.20 -8.92
N ARG A 109 8.45 0.61 -9.08
CA ARG A 109 9.57 -0.33 -9.16
C ARG A 109 9.76 -1.08 -7.84
N GLY A 110 9.59 -0.42 -6.70
CA GLY A 110 9.68 -1.01 -5.37
C GLY A 110 8.70 -2.17 -5.16
N PRO A 111 7.38 -1.98 -5.35
CA PRO A 111 6.39 -3.05 -5.34
C PRO A 111 6.72 -4.20 -6.30
N PHE A 112 7.13 -3.90 -7.54
CA PHE A 112 7.53 -4.93 -8.49
C PHE A 112 8.75 -5.74 -8.00
N ALA A 113 9.79 -5.06 -7.50
CA ALA A 113 10.98 -5.70 -6.97
C ALA A 113 10.66 -6.58 -5.75
N THR A 114 9.80 -6.10 -4.85
CA THR A 114 9.35 -6.86 -3.68
C THR A 114 8.57 -8.11 -4.08
N ILE A 115 7.63 -8.01 -5.03
CA ILE A 115 6.90 -9.18 -5.56
C ILE A 115 7.89 -10.17 -6.18
N ARG A 116 8.82 -9.70 -7.00
CA ARG A 116 9.83 -10.56 -7.65
C ARG A 116 10.69 -11.31 -6.65
N ALA A 117 11.19 -10.64 -5.62
CA ALA A 117 12.05 -11.24 -4.59
C ALA A 117 11.28 -12.27 -3.73
N LEU A 118 10.02 -11.98 -3.40
CA LEU A 118 9.20 -12.82 -2.54
C LEU A 118 8.34 -13.85 -3.30
N ARG A 119 8.38 -13.85 -4.64
CA ARG A 119 7.60 -14.79 -5.46
C ARG A 119 7.76 -16.26 -5.08
N PRO A 120 8.95 -16.79 -4.78
CA PRO A 120 9.09 -18.19 -4.36
C PRO A 120 8.28 -18.51 -3.10
N LEU A 121 8.26 -17.61 -2.11
CA LEU A 121 7.51 -17.76 -0.87
C LEU A 121 5.99 -17.62 -1.09
N LEU A 122 5.56 -16.71 -1.96
CA LEU A 122 4.16 -16.57 -2.36
C LEU A 122 3.68 -17.84 -3.09
N ASN A 123 4.49 -18.41 -3.97
CA ASN A 123 4.17 -19.66 -4.65
C ASN A 123 4.12 -20.87 -3.70
N ALA A 124 4.75 -20.81 -2.55
CA ALA A 124 4.72 -21.86 -1.52
C ALA A 124 3.47 -21.80 -0.63
N SER A 125 2.68 -20.74 -0.72
CA SER A 125 1.37 -20.61 -0.05
C SER A 125 0.26 -21.19 -0.90
N GLU A 126 -0.76 -21.78 -0.27
CA GLU A 126 -1.96 -22.28 -0.94
C GLU A 126 -2.92 -21.16 -1.39
N ASN A 127 -2.86 -19.99 -0.75
CA ASN A 127 -3.81 -18.89 -0.94
C ASN A 127 -3.11 -17.52 -1.00
N ALA A 128 -2.00 -17.41 -1.73
CA ALA A 128 -1.22 -16.19 -1.79
C ALA A 128 -1.99 -15.01 -2.39
N VAL A 129 -1.87 -13.86 -1.73
CA VAL A 129 -2.38 -12.60 -2.27
C VAL A 129 -1.37 -11.46 -2.09
N VAL A 130 -1.18 -10.72 -3.17
CA VAL A 130 -0.45 -9.45 -3.17
C VAL A 130 -1.46 -8.31 -3.21
N ILE A 131 -1.35 -7.37 -2.28
CA ILE A 131 -2.17 -6.17 -2.26
C ILE A 131 -1.26 -4.96 -2.47
N ASN A 132 -1.57 -4.20 -3.52
CA ASN A 132 -0.89 -2.94 -3.81
C ASN A 132 -1.76 -1.78 -3.28
N ILE A 133 -1.23 -0.98 -2.36
CA ILE A 133 -1.92 0.25 -1.94
C ILE A 133 -1.68 1.31 -3.01
N SER A 134 -2.70 1.45 -3.87
CA SER A 134 -2.73 2.42 -4.95
C SER A 134 -3.35 3.75 -4.50
N SER A 135 -4.10 4.40 -5.34
CA SER A 135 -4.85 5.63 -5.06
C SER A 135 -5.88 5.87 -6.17
N VAL A 136 -6.99 6.50 -5.84
CA VAL A 136 -7.91 7.04 -6.86
C VAL A 136 -7.22 8.04 -7.79
N ALA A 137 -6.11 8.64 -7.37
CA ALA A 137 -5.29 9.51 -8.21
C ALA A 137 -4.77 8.82 -9.48
N GLY A 138 -4.54 7.50 -9.43
CA GLY A 138 -4.14 6.72 -10.61
C GLY A 138 -5.22 6.59 -11.68
N LEU A 139 -6.49 6.76 -11.31
CA LEU A 139 -7.64 6.73 -12.22
C LEU A 139 -8.08 8.13 -12.64
N THR A 140 -8.09 9.07 -11.69
CA THR A 140 -8.66 10.42 -11.91
C THR A 140 -7.66 11.43 -12.46
N GLY A 141 -6.36 11.18 -12.29
CA GLY A 141 -5.33 12.19 -12.53
C GLY A 141 -5.33 13.33 -11.51
N GLN A 142 -6.13 13.23 -10.43
CA GLN A 142 -6.18 14.23 -9.35
C GLN A 142 -5.44 13.68 -8.13
N GLY A 143 -4.34 14.32 -7.74
CA GLY A 143 -3.50 13.87 -6.64
C GLY A 143 -2.49 14.93 -6.23
N SER A 144 -1.49 14.54 -5.47
CA SER A 144 -0.48 15.44 -4.93
C SER A 144 0.45 16.08 -5.97
N ASN A 145 0.67 15.42 -7.10
CA ASN A 145 1.39 15.90 -8.28
C ASN A 145 1.17 14.95 -9.47
N VAL A 146 1.59 15.37 -10.67
CA VAL A 146 1.42 14.60 -11.92
C VAL A 146 2.17 13.25 -11.86
N ALA A 147 3.41 13.21 -11.36
CA ALA A 147 4.20 11.98 -11.28
C ALA A 147 3.60 10.97 -10.30
N TYR A 148 3.05 11.43 -9.18
CA TYR A 148 2.34 10.57 -8.23
C TYR A 148 1.12 9.91 -8.90
N CYS A 149 0.27 10.69 -9.57
CA CYS A 149 -0.88 10.16 -10.30
C CYS A 149 -0.45 9.11 -11.32
N ALA A 150 0.57 9.42 -12.13
CA ALA A 150 1.11 8.51 -13.13
C ALA A 150 1.69 7.23 -12.50
N SER A 151 2.42 7.34 -11.38
CA SER A 151 2.98 6.18 -10.67
C SER A 151 1.90 5.23 -10.13
N LYS A 152 0.77 5.77 -9.66
CA LYS A 152 -0.37 4.97 -9.19
C LYS A 152 -1.16 4.34 -10.33
N ALA A 153 -1.30 5.03 -11.47
CA ALA A 153 -1.84 4.45 -12.69
C ALA A 153 -0.96 3.29 -13.21
N ALA A 154 0.35 3.45 -13.17
CA ALA A 154 1.31 2.40 -13.52
C ALA A 154 1.22 1.20 -12.56
N LEU A 155 1.03 1.44 -11.25
CA LEU A 155 0.83 0.39 -10.24
C LEU A 155 -0.45 -0.40 -10.50
N ASP A 156 -1.54 0.26 -10.88
CA ASP A 156 -2.81 -0.39 -11.24
C ASP A 156 -2.68 -1.20 -12.55
N SER A 157 -1.92 -0.69 -13.52
CA SER A 157 -1.59 -1.46 -14.74
C SER A 157 -0.80 -2.73 -14.40
N MET A 158 0.20 -2.62 -13.51
CA MET A 158 0.97 -3.76 -13.02
C MET A 158 0.08 -4.77 -12.29
N THR A 159 -0.86 -4.31 -11.47
CA THR A 159 -1.84 -5.15 -10.78
C THR A 159 -2.65 -5.98 -11.75
N ARG A 160 -3.17 -5.39 -12.84
CA ARG A 160 -3.90 -6.12 -13.89
C ARG A 160 -3.03 -7.14 -14.61
N SER A 161 -1.80 -6.75 -14.93
CA SER A 161 -0.84 -7.60 -15.64
C SER A 161 -0.45 -8.83 -14.81
N LEU A 162 0.00 -8.60 -13.57
CA LEU A 162 0.44 -9.66 -12.68
C LEU A 162 -0.74 -10.51 -12.15
N GLY A 163 -1.91 -9.92 -11.93
CA GLY A 163 -3.12 -10.65 -11.56
C GLY A 163 -3.51 -11.70 -12.60
N ARG A 164 -3.24 -11.41 -13.88
CA ARG A 164 -3.43 -12.40 -14.97
C ARG A 164 -2.28 -13.39 -15.06
N ALA A 165 -1.04 -12.90 -14.95
CA ALA A 165 0.15 -13.72 -15.22
C ALA A 165 0.49 -14.69 -14.08
N LEU A 166 0.11 -14.37 -12.83
CA LEU A 166 0.44 -15.18 -11.65
C LEU A 166 -0.72 -16.07 -11.17
N ALA A 167 -1.91 -15.87 -11.73
CA ALA A 167 -3.04 -16.76 -11.46
C ALA A 167 -2.76 -18.18 -12.03
N PRO A 168 -3.27 -19.26 -11.41
CA PRO A 168 -4.14 -19.26 -10.23
C PRO A 168 -3.39 -19.20 -8.89
N PHE A 169 -2.06 -19.21 -8.88
CA PHE A 169 -1.24 -19.41 -7.67
C PHE A 169 -1.18 -18.17 -6.77
N ILE A 170 -1.15 -16.97 -7.37
CA ILE A 170 -1.03 -15.71 -6.63
C ILE A 170 -2.09 -14.74 -7.17
N ARG A 171 -2.97 -14.27 -6.30
CA ARG A 171 -3.87 -13.15 -6.61
C ARG A 171 -3.13 -11.83 -6.44
N VAL A 172 -3.41 -10.85 -7.30
CA VAL A 172 -2.84 -9.49 -7.18
C VAL A 172 -3.99 -8.49 -7.30
N VAL A 173 -4.17 -7.66 -6.28
CA VAL A 173 -5.28 -6.71 -6.18
C VAL A 173 -4.75 -5.35 -5.72
N SER A 174 -5.26 -4.25 -6.27
CA SER A 174 -5.05 -2.91 -5.73
C SER A 174 -6.19 -2.51 -4.80
N VAL A 175 -5.84 -1.93 -3.67
CA VAL A 175 -6.75 -1.13 -2.84
C VAL A 175 -6.40 0.34 -3.08
N SER A 176 -7.38 1.14 -3.51
CA SER A 176 -7.20 2.50 -4.01
C SER A 176 -7.95 3.51 -3.13
N PRO A 177 -7.30 4.03 -2.08
CA PRO A 177 -7.92 5.03 -1.22
C PRO A 177 -8.12 6.36 -1.96
N GLY A 178 -9.16 7.10 -1.54
CA GLY A 178 -9.29 8.53 -1.77
C GLY A 178 -8.48 9.34 -0.76
N TRP A 179 -9.05 10.44 -0.26
CA TRP A 179 -8.46 11.19 0.84
C TRP A 179 -8.58 10.41 2.15
N VAL A 180 -7.45 10.20 2.82
CA VAL A 180 -7.37 9.47 4.09
C VAL A 180 -6.92 10.40 5.19
N LEU A 181 -7.64 10.42 6.32
CA LEU A 181 -7.21 11.08 7.55
C LEU A 181 -5.95 10.39 8.07
N GLY A 182 -4.85 11.14 8.19
CA GLY A 182 -3.57 10.60 8.62
C GLY A 182 -2.48 11.67 8.57
N GLU A 183 -1.22 11.25 8.59
CA GLU A 183 -0.07 12.16 8.65
C GLU A 183 -0.05 13.20 7.51
N TYR A 184 -0.56 12.84 6.32
CA TYR A 184 -0.66 13.77 5.20
C TYR A 184 -1.77 14.80 5.43
N ALA A 185 -2.98 14.36 5.78
CA ALA A 185 -4.11 15.24 6.05
C ALA A 185 -3.88 16.13 7.28
N ALA A 186 -3.16 15.64 8.29
CA ALA A 186 -2.84 16.42 9.50
C ALA A 186 -1.96 17.66 9.23
N ARG A 187 -1.37 17.76 8.04
CA ARG A 187 -0.58 18.93 7.60
C ARG A 187 -1.39 19.94 6.81
N MET A 188 -2.66 19.64 6.54
CA MET A 188 -3.55 20.49 5.75
C MET A 188 -4.35 21.45 6.65
N PRO A 189 -4.72 22.65 6.17
CA PRO A 189 -5.66 23.52 6.87
C PRO A 189 -7.00 22.81 7.12
N THR A 190 -7.64 23.11 8.24
CA THR A 190 -8.93 22.53 8.64
C THR A 190 -10.00 22.77 7.56
N GLU A 191 -10.02 23.99 7.00
CA GLU A 191 -10.97 24.40 5.95
C GLU A 191 -10.83 23.52 4.70
N MET A 192 -9.60 23.07 4.38
CA MET A 192 -9.38 22.15 3.27
C MET A 192 -9.92 20.76 3.60
N ILE A 193 -9.71 20.26 4.82
CA ILE A 193 -10.24 18.96 5.27
C ILE A 193 -11.76 18.98 5.25
N ASP A 194 -12.39 20.06 5.72
CA ASP A 194 -13.85 20.24 5.71
C ASP A 194 -14.40 20.28 4.29
N ALA A 195 -13.74 21.03 3.40
CA ALA A 195 -14.13 21.08 1.98
C ALA A 195 -14.02 19.69 1.30
N GLN A 196 -12.94 18.95 1.58
CA GLN A 196 -12.77 17.59 1.06
C GLN A 196 -13.81 16.61 1.63
N SER A 197 -14.17 16.76 2.91
CA SER A 197 -15.21 15.95 3.54
C SER A 197 -16.58 16.22 2.93
N ALA A 198 -16.93 17.50 2.74
CA ALA A 198 -18.18 17.93 2.12
C ALA A 198 -18.29 17.47 0.64
N ALA A 199 -17.16 17.42 -0.08
CA ALA A 199 -17.11 16.93 -1.45
C ALA A 199 -17.16 15.39 -1.56
N THR A 200 -17.12 14.67 -0.44
CA THR A 200 -17.20 13.21 -0.41
C THR A 200 -18.65 12.79 -0.15
N PRO A 201 -19.31 12.00 -1.03
CA PRO A 201 -20.71 11.60 -0.85
C PRO A 201 -21.04 10.95 0.51
N MET A 202 -20.10 10.19 1.11
CA MET A 202 -20.27 9.65 2.46
C MET A 202 -20.08 10.69 3.59
N GLY A 203 -19.89 11.97 3.28
CA GLY A 203 -19.83 13.09 4.23
C GLY A 203 -18.59 13.13 5.11
N ARG A 204 -17.58 12.29 4.85
CA ARG A 204 -16.33 12.24 5.59
C ARG A 204 -15.18 11.76 4.72
N LEU A 205 -13.96 12.02 5.15
CA LEU A 205 -12.77 11.38 4.59
C LEU A 205 -12.64 9.94 5.12
N ALA A 206 -11.95 9.10 4.35
CA ALA A 206 -11.60 7.76 4.81
C ALA A 206 -10.62 7.83 5.99
N THR A 207 -10.69 6.85 6.86
CA THR A 207 -9.68 6.62 7.89
C THR A 207 -8.70 5.53 7.45
N PRO A 208 -7.52 5.41 8.07
CA PRO A 208 -6.65 4.25 7.85
C PRO A 208 -7.35 2.91 8.09
N ASP A 209 -8.31 2.87 9.03
CA ASP A 209 -9.09 1.65 9.33
C ASP A 209 -10.08 1.29 8.22
N ASP A 210 -10.63 2.26 7.48
CA ASP A 210 -11.46 1.98 6.29
C ASP A 210 -10.62 1.26 5.23
N VAL A 211 -9.37 1.70 5.02
CA VAL A 211 -8.44 1.06 4.08
C VAL A 211 -8.06 -0.34 4.56
N ALA A 212 -7.77 -0.48 5.86
CA ALA A 212 -7.43 -1.76 6.47
C ALA A 212 -8.60 -2.76 6.39
N ALA A 213 -9.83 -2.30 6.53
CA ALA A 213 -11.02 -3.13 6.35
C ALA A 213 -11.14 -3.66 4.91
N ALA A 214 -10.88 -2.82 3.91
CA ALA A 214 -10.89 -3.25 2.51
C ALA A 214 -9.77 -4.27 2.21
N VAL A 215 -8.56 -4.06 2.75
CA VAL A 215 -7.46 -5.02 2.65
C VAL A 215 -7.85 -6.37 3.26
N SER A 216 -8.41 -6.37 4.47
CA SER A 216 -8.89 -7.57 5.16
C SER A 216 -9.95 -8.31 4.35
N ALA A 217 -10.93 -7.58 3.78
CA ALA A 217 -11.97 -8.18 2.93
C ALA A 217 -11.38 -8.85 1.67
N VAL A 218 -10.39 -8.22 1.02
CA VAL A 218 -9.70 -8.83 -0.14
C VAL A 218 -8.98 -10.11 0.26
N VAL A 219 -8.35 -10.13 1.45
CA VAL A 219 -7.62 -11.30 1.95
C VAL A 219 -8.58 -12.44 2.26
N ASN A 220 -9.64 -12.16 3.04
CA ASN A 220 -10.46 -13.18 3.69
C ASN A 220 -11.75 -13.52 2.91
N ASP A 221 -12.38 -12.53 2.26
CA ASP A 221 -13.76 -12.64 1.80
C ASP A 221 -13.89 -12.60 0.26
N LEU A 222 -12.82 -12.23 -0.47
CA LEU A 222 -12.86 -12.10 -1.92
C LEU A 222 -11.89 -13.08 -2.64
N PRO A 223 -12.03 -14.41 -2.44
CA PRO A 223 -11.05 -15.40 -2.95
C PRO A 223 -11.05 -15.48 -4.49
N PHE A 224 -12.10 -15.07 -5.16
CA PHE A 224 -12.23 -15.12 -6.63
C PHE A 224 -11.94 -13.76 -7.29
N THR A 225 -11.09 -12.92 -6.65
CA THR A 225 -10.75 -11.58 -7.12
C THR A 225 -9.25 -11.45 -7.37
N THR A 226 -8.87 -11.13 -8.61
CA THR A 226 -7.48 -10.81 -9.03
C THR A 226 -7.49 -9.80 -10.18
N GLY A 227 -6.43 -9.01 -10.32
CA GLY A 227 -6.31 -7.97 -11.36
C GLY A 227 -7.27 -6.80 -11.18
N SER A 228 -7.92 -6.67 -10.02
CA SER A 228 -8.95 -5.67 -9.74
C SER A 228 -8.42 -4.53 -8.88
N MET A 229 -9.06 -3.36 -9.00
CA MET A 229 -8.85 -2.19 -8.16
C MET A 229 -10.09 -1.96 -7.31
N ILE A 230 -9.92 -1.96 -5.99
CA ILE A 230 -10.98 -1.74 -5.00
C ILE A 230 -10.86 -0.31 -4.47
N SER A 231 -11.78 0.56 -4.84
CA SER A 231 -11.82 1.94 -4.37
C SER A 231 -12.30 2.03 -2.92
N VAL A 232 -11.62 2.87 -2.13
CA VAL A 232 -11.99 3.21 -0.74
C VAL A 232 -12.01 4.73 -0.64
N ASP A 233 -13.01 5.37 -1.28
CA ASP A 233 -13.04 6.80 -1.55
C ASP A 233 -14.32 7.50 -1.10
N GLY A 234 -15.25 6.76 -0.47
CA GLY A 234 -16.53 7.28 -0.01
C GLY A 234 -17.46 7.72 -1.13
N GLY A 235 -17.28 7.18 -2.34
CA GLY A 235 -18.06 7.53 -3.53
C GLY A 235 -17.66 8.88 -4.11
N ARG A 236 -16.46 9.41 -3.77
CA ARG A 236 -15.97 10.65 -4.34
C ARG A 236 -15.94 10.51 -5.86
N PRO A 237 -16.62 11.40 -6.60
CA PRO A 237 -16.77 11.22 -8.03
C PRO A 237 -15.42 11.19 -8.72
N LEU A 238 -15.33 10.28 -9.65
CA LEU A 238 -14.25 10.18 -10.61
C LEU A 238 -14.41 11.32 -11.62
N GLY A 239 -14.21 12.52 -11.19
CA GLY A 239 -14.46 13.75 -11.93
C GLY A 239 -15.58 14.55 -11.25
N THR A 240 -15.24 15.69 -10.71
CA THR A 240 -16.23 16.69 -10.31
C THR A 240 -16.80 17.32 -11.57
N SER A 241 -18.10 17.25 -11.68
CA SER A 241 -18.85 18.25 -12.45
C SER A 241 -18.51 19.64 -11.94
#